data_e42bc54f88a9add2d7340df50a03959b
#
_entry.id   e42bc54f88a9add2d7340df50a03959b
#
_cell.length_a   1.000
_cell.length_b   1.000
_cell.length_c   1.000
_cell.angle_alpha   90.00
_cell.angle_beta   90.00
_cell.angle_gamma   90.00
#
_symmetry.space_group_name_H-M   'P 1'
#
loop_
_entity.id
_entity.type
_entity.pdbx_description
1 polymer ?
#
loop_
_entity_poly.entity_id
_entity_poly.type
_entity_poly.pdbx_seq_one_letter_code
_entity_poly.pdbx_strand_id
1 'polypeptide(L)'
;WTSDQDEAAFRNQSSLGRQIDWVAAIPVASMEDGAQIYRDSEGRPVYLYVETRQSFEAAATAFVPFLRLIASLVASLLSAREKQRIQDQMSAYFSPTLREVMQEGDQSALEPAMVDCTVLFADRRGHSRILEMARTDEEILAQLRENQKVVGRITQKVFDHEGVITDFAGDGALALWGWPTWLEEADQHPRNAVATAEAIVQSLIDRVEYESEHGRLMSPVRVGISTGRIAVGKTGPRQQWHISVFGSVANLGARLERIAKEFKVPVLLSGETVNRLRWKPQPGDPPRLFRKLCLIRPAGFEQSYPIYELVLPLELGGSGATAQDVSVYEHALDAFLVQSWDECIDLLKTLPEADEPARWLLDRADLYRLRPPEPGWGGEIASLMK
;
A
#
# COMPACT_ATOMS: atom_id res chain seq x y z
N TRP A 1 52.64 8.25 -7.63
CA TRP A 1 53.92 8.30 -8.35
C TRP A 1 53.70 7.53 -9.64
N THR A 2 53.62 8.28 -10.76
CA THR A 2 53.63 7.72 -12.11
C THR A 2 55.09 7.45 -12.51
N SER A 3 55.33 6.46 -13.36
CA SER A 3 56.65 6.17 -13.92
C SER A 3 57.15 7.38 -14.75
N ASP A 4 58.49 7.52 -14.91
CA ASP A 4 59.12 8.61 -15.67
C ASP A 4 58.53 8.88 -17.06
N GLN A 5 57.86 7.91 -17.69
CA GLN A 5 57.18 8.05 -18.98
C GLN A 5 55.87 8.82 -18.90
N ASP A 6 55.14 8.69 -17.80
CA ASP A 6 53.87 9.41 -17.59
C ASP A 6 54.11 10.86 -17.19
N GLU A 7 55.25 11.15 -16.50
CA GLU A 7 55.66 12.50 -16.14
C GLU A 7 55.94 13.40 -17.36
N ALA A 8 56.48 12.83 -18.42
CA ALA A 8 56.78 13.54 -19.67
C ALA A 8 55.49 13.92 -20.48
N ALA A 9 54.47 13.09 -20.39
CA ALA A 9 53.18 13.37 -21.05
C ALA A 9 52.37 14.47 -20.33
N PHE A 10 52.51 14.57 -19.01
CA PHE A 10 51.83 15.61 -18.23
C PHE A 10 52.50 16.99 -18.30
N ARG A 11 53.78 17.09 -18.56
CA ARG A 11 54.52 18.34 -18.65
C ARG A 11 54.08 19.25 -19.83
N ASN A 12 53.42 18.74 -20.83
CA ASN A 12 53.10 19.48 -22.05
C ASN A 12 51.63 19.88 -22.25
N GLN A 13 50.73 19.53 -21.32
CA GLN A 13 49.30 19.93 -21.42
C GLN A 13 48.77 20.48 -20.12
N SER A 14 49.01 21.75 -19.87
CA SER A 14 48.21 22.51 -18.89
C SER A 14 46.82 22.74 -19.47
N SER A 15 45.78 22.39 -18.72
CA SER A 15 44.38 22.68 -19.06
C SER A 15 44.08 24.19 -19.23
N LEU A 16 45.05 25.06 -18.87
CA LEU A 16 44.93 26.50 -18.88
C LEU A 16 46.03 27.25 -19.64
N GLY A 17 46.94 26.59 -20.40
CA GLY A 17 48.01 27.21 -21.19
C GLY A 17 49.04 27.97 -20.36
N ARG A 18 49.23 27.65 -19.08
CA ARG A 18 50.15 28.31 -18.16
C ARG A 18 51.37 27.42 -17.89
N GLN A 19 52.52 28.08 -17.64
CA GLN A 19 53.76 27.38 -17.21
C GLN A 19 53.52 26.77 -15.82
N ILE A 20 53.69 25.44 -15.72
CA ILE A 20 53.50 24.62 -14.50
C ILE A 20 54.86 24.10 -14.12
N ASP A 21 55.27 24.29 -12.85
CA ASP A 21 56.52 23.74 -12.34
C ASP A 21 56.36 22.31 -11.75
N TRP A 22 55.10 21.98 -11.34
CA TRP A 22 54.83 20.76 -10.63
C TRP A 22 53.36 20.37 -10.65
N VAL A 23 53.09 19.09 -10.72
CA VAL A 23 51.73 18.47 -10.74
C VAL A 23 51.64 17.39 -9.70
N ALA A 24 50.55 17.33 -8.97
CA ALA A 24 50.17 16.22 -8.13
C ALA A 24 48.81 15.64 -8.54
N ALA A 25 48.76 14.31 -8.70
CA ALA A 25 47.54 13.55 -8.81
C ALA A 25 47.39 12.65 -7.57
N ILE A 26 46.51 13.03 -6.68
CA ILE A 26 46.30 12.32 -5.40
C ILE A 26 45.04 11.51 -5.52
N PRO A 27 45.10 10.17 -5.32
CA PRO A 27 43.89 9.35 -5.39
C PRO A 27 42.90 9.76 -4.30
N VAL A 28 41.63 9.88 -4.68
CA VAL A 28 40.55 10.09 -3.72
C VAL A 28 40.29 8.73 -3.07
N ALA A 29 40.80 8.52 -1.87
CA ALA A 29 40.74 7.27 -1.14
C ALA A 29 40.34 7.49 0.32
N SER A 30 39.50 6.60 0.86
CA SER A 30 39.12 6.61 2.28
C SER A 30 40.29 6.05 3.13
N MET A 31 40.56 6.71 4.24
CA MET A 31 41.54 6.22 5.23
C MET A 31 40.99 5.06 6.08
N GLU A 32 39.67 4.94 6.19
CA GLU A 32 38.99 3.94 7.03
C GLU A 32 38.87 2.56 6.36
N ASP A 33 38.82 2.50 5.03
CA ASP A 33 38.61 1.27 4.26
C ASP A 33 39.90 0.69 3.61
N GLY A 34 41.04 0.78 4.26
CA GLY A 34 42.26 0.18 3.77
C GLY A 34 42.81 0.78 2.47
N ALA A 35 42.71 2.10 2.29
CA ALA A 35 43.20 2.84 1.12
C ALA A 35 42.51 2.51 -0.22
N GLN A 36 41.26 2.09 -0.17
CA GLN A 36 40.49 1.84 -1.39
C GLN A 36 40.20 3.15 -2.14
N ILE A 37 40.63 3.21 -3.41
CA ILE A 37 40.43 4.38 -4.28
C ILE A 37 38.95 4.45 -4.71
N TYR A 38 38.33 5.63 -4.51
CA TYR A 38 36.98 5.88 -4.99
C TYR A 38 36.94 5.79 -6.53
N ARG A 39 35.88 5.16 -7.05
CA ARG A 39 35.64 5.00 -8.49
C ARG A 39 34.36 5.68 -8.88
N ASP A 40 34.33 6.29 -10.04
CA ASP A 40 33.13 6.88 -10.62
C ASP A 40 32.11 5.82 -11.07
N SER A 41 30.98 6.25 -11.59
CA SER A 41 29.90 5.38 -12.10
C SER A 41 30.32 4.47 -13.26
N GLU A 42 31.45 4.77 -13.93
CA GLU A 42 32.04 3.98 -15.01
C GLU A 42 33.20 3.08 -14.52
N GLY A 43 33.42 3.04 -13.18
CA GLY A 43 34.47 2.25 -12.56
C GLY A 43 35.87 2.84 -12.66
N ARG A 44 36.02 4.11 -13.12
CA ARG A 44 37.32 4.77 -13.26
C ARG A 44 37.76 5.38 -11.94
N PRO A 45 39.08 5.27 -11.56
CA PRO A 45 39.56 5.85 -10.34
C PRO A 45 39.52 7.38 -10.38
N VAL A 46 39.12 7.99 -9.27
CA VAL A 46 39.01 9.45 -9.13
C VAL A 46 40.25 9.99 -8.44
N TYR A 47 40.85 11.03 -8.99
CA TYR A 47 42.01 11.73 -8.47
C TYR A 47 41.75 13.20 -8.22
N LEU A 48 42.32 13.73 -7.14
CA LEU A 48 42.46 15.15 -6.92
C LEU A 48 43.70 15.63 -7.67
N TYR A 49 43.49 16.50 -8.68
CA TYR A 49 44.54 17.03 -9.53
C TYR A 49 44.86 18.44 -9.11
N VAL A 50 46.18 18.71 -8.88
CA VAL A 50 46.64 20.05 -8.46
C VAL A 50 47.87 20.45 -9.23
N GLU A 51 47.86 21.66 -9.76
CA GLU A 51 48.97 22.29 -10.46
C GLU A 51 49.52 23.48 -9.61
N THR A 52 50.84 23.61 -9.56
CA THR A 52 51.49 24.71 -8.81
C THR A 52 52.77 25.21 -9.50
N ARG A 53 53.11 26.46 -9.23
CA ARG A 53 54.39 27.12 -9.63
C ARG A 53 55.44 27.12 -8.55
N GLN A 54 55.19 26.49 -7.41
CA GLN A 54 56.17 26.41 -6.33
C GLN A 54 57.13 25.21 -6.54
N SER A 55 58.36 25.31 -5.99
CA SER A 55 59.30 24.22 -6.06
C SER A 55 58.75 22.95 -5.37
N PHE A 56 59.09 21.78 -5.89
CA PHE A 56 58.64 20.49 -5.36
C PHE A 56 58.92 20.29 -3.87
N GLU A 57 60.15 20.70 -3.39
CA GLU A 57 60.51 20.51 -1.98
C GLU A 57 59.62 21.29 -1.02
N ALA A 58 59.35 22.56 -1.35
CA ALA A 58 58.46 23.42 -0.54
C ALA A 58 57.00 22.90 -0.60
N ALA A 59 56.56 22.44 -1.77
CA ALA A 59 55.21 21.94 -1.97
C ALA A 59 55.00 20.54 -1.32
N ALA A 60 55.98 19.67 -1.40
CA ALA A 60 55.87 18.28 -0.88
C ALA A 60 55.69 18.23 0.63
N THR A 61 56.37 19.10 1.37
CA THR A 61 56.34 19.08 2.84
C THR A 61 55.04 19.70 3.40
N ALA A 62 54.54 20.76 2.79
CA ALA A 62 53.40 21.52 3.32
C ALA A 62 52.05 21.13 2.64
N PHE A 63 52.06 20.95 1.32
CA PHE A 63 50.85 20.81 0.56
C PHE A 63 50.40 19.35 0.36
N VAL A 64 51.31 18.40 0.20
CA VAL A 64 50.92 16.99 -0.04
C VAL A 64 50.13 16.38 1.12
N PRO A 65 50.50 16.57 2.40
CA PRO A 65 49.66 16.09 3.51
C PRO A 65 48.27 16.75 3.54
N PHE A 66 48.23 18.05 3.27
CA PHE A 66 46.98 18.80 3.21
C PHE A 66 46.07 18.31 2.05
N LEU A 67 46.63 18.09 0.86
CA LEU A 67 45.91 17.57 -0.28
C LEU A 67 45.40 16.15 -0.07
N ARG A 68 46.19 15.31 0.64
CA ARG A 68 45.73 13.98 1.05
C ARG A 68 44.58 14.04 2.02
N LEU A 69 44.61 14.99 2.96
CA LEU A 69 43.44 15.21 3.85
C LEU A 69 42.19 15.64 3.07
N ILE A 70 42.34 16.56 2.12
CA ILE A 70 41.24 16.96 1.24
C ILE A 70 40.74 15.77 0.43
N ALA A 71 41.62 14.98 -0.18
CA ALA A 71 41.25 13.80 -0.95
C ALA A 71 40.47 12.79 -0.11
N SER A 72 40.90 12.58 1.14
CA SER A 72 40.19 11.71 2.09
C SER A 72 38.82 12.25 2.49
N LEU A 73 38.70 13.55 2.74
CA LEU A 73 37.41 14.19 3.02
C LEU A 73 36.46 14.08 1.83
N VAL A 74 36.96 14.32 0.61
CA VAL A 74 36.17 14.15 -0.63
C VAL A 74 35.73 12.69 -0.79
N ALA A 75 36.62 11.74 -0.54
CA ALA A 75 36.28 10.31 -0.59
C ALA A 75 35.16 9.94 0.40
N SER A 76 35.28 10.43 1.64
CA SER A 76 34.26 10.21 2.69
C SER A 76 32.92 10.82 2.31
N LEU A 77 32.90 12.04 1.77
CA LEU A 77 31.67 12.70 1.30
C LEU A 77 31.04 11.96 0.12
N LEU A 78 31.83 11.52 -0.86
CA LEU A 78 31.33 10.76 -2.01
C LEU A 78 30.78 9.40 -1.60
N SER A 79 31.47 8.69 -0.69
CA SER A 79 31.00 7.43 -0.14
C SER A 79 29.72 7.58 0.68
N ALA A 80 29.62 8.63 1.51
CA ALA A 80 28.41 8.94 2.26
C ALA A 80 27.24 9.25 1.33
N ARG A 81 27.48 10.03 0.28
CA ARG A 81 26.46 10.36 -0.73
C ARG A 81 25.98 9.11 -1.48
N GLU A 82 26.89 8.22 -1.84
CA GLU A 82 26.53 6.96 -2.52
C GLU A 82 25.76 6.02 -1.58
N LYS A 83 26.18 5.88 -0.32
CA LYS A 83 25.40 5.14 0.70
C LYS A 83 24.01 5.72 0.86
N GLN A 84 23.90 7.05 0.94
CA GLN A 84 22.60 7.73 1.03
C GLN A 84 21.75 7.45 -0.21
N ARG A 85 22.32 7.53 -1.41
CA ARG A 85 21.61 7.23 -2.65
C ARG A 85 21.07 5.81 -2.70
N ILE A 86 21.88 4.83 -2.27
CA ILE A 86 21.46 3.43 -2.17
C ILE A 86 20.34 3.28 -1.13
N GLN A 87 20.47 3.91 0.03
CA GLN A 87 19.41 3.92 1.05
C GLN A 87 18.12 4.53 0.53
N ASP A 88 18.18 5.65 -0.19
CA ASP A 88 17.01 6.29 -0.78
C ASP A 88 16.34 5.40 -1.84
N GLN A 89 17.11 4.72 -2.66
CA GLN A 89 16.60 3.75 -3.61
C GLN A 89 15.95 2.54 -2.93
N MET A 90 16.57 1.98 -1.90
CA MET A 90 16.02 0.87 -1.13
C MET A 90 14.79 1.30 -0.32
N SER A 91 14.76 2.54 0.15
CA SER A 91 13.64 3.08 0.92
C SER A 91 12.33 3.13 0.13
N ALA A 92 12.40 3.17 -1.21
CA ALA A 92 11.22 3.11 -2.06
C ALA A 92 10.47 1.75 -2.00
N TYR A 93 11.10 0.71 -1.47
CA TYR A 93 10.48 -0.61 -1.29
C TYR A 93 9.75 -0.78 0.04
N PHE A 94 9.86 0.18 0.95
CA PHE A 94 9.26 0.11 2.28
C PHE A 94 8.37 1.32 2.56
N SER A 95 7.27 1.10 3.30
CA SER A 95 6.43 2.19 3.78
C SER A 95 7.22 3.14 4.70
N PRO A 96 6.81 4.42 4.82
CA PRO A 96 7.49 5.39 5.70
C PRO A 96 7.66 4.87 7.12
N THR A 97 6.61 4.34 7.73
CA THR A 97 6.61 3.78 9.09
C THR A 97 7.62 2.63 9.26
N LEU A 98 7.72 1.73 8.27
CA LEU A 98 8.72 0.65 8.31
C LEU A 98 10.14 1.19 8.22
N ARG A 99 10.36 2.25 7.43
CA ARG A 99 11.68 2.89 7.32
C ARG A 99 12.12 3.52 8.64
N GLU A 100 11.21 4.19 9.35
CA GLU A 100 11.48 4.78 10.67
C GLU A 100 11.94 3.71 11.66
N VAL A 101 11.18 2.62 11.81
CA VAL A 101 11.54 1.51 12.69
C VAL A 101 12.89 0.88 12.31
N MET A 102 13.16 0.72 11.01
CA MET A 102 14.46 0.19 10.54
C MET A 102 15.62 1.16 10.80
N GLN A 103 15.41 2.47 10.76
CA GLN A 103 16.42 3.50 11.03
C GLN A 103 16.71 3.63 12.53
N GLU A 104 15.72 3.45 13.39
CA GLU A 104 15.90 3.42 14.85
C GLU A 104 16.69 2.20 15.34
N GLY A 105 16.90 1.22 14.47
CA GLY A 105 17.70 0.03 14.73
C GLY A 105 16.99 -1.05 15.55
N ASP A 106 15.75 -0.86 15.92
CA ASP A 106 14.96 -1.87 16.63
C ASP A 106 14.35 -2.89 15.65
N GLN A 107 15.22 -3.78 15.16
CA GLN A 107 14.78 -4.88 14.30
C GLN A 107 13.84 -5.87 15.02
N SER A 108 13.77 -5.85 16.36
CA SER A 108 12.89 -6.72 17.13
C SER A 108 11.41 -6.42 16.90
N ALA A 109 11.07 -5.16 16.57
CA ALA A 109 9.72 -4.75 16.22
C ALA A 109 9.20 -5.41 14.92
N LEU A 110 10.10 -5.93 14.09
CA LEU A 110 9.76 -6.62 12.85
C LEU A 110 9.67 -8.14 12.98
N GLU A 111 10.05 -8.70 14.13
CA GLU A 111 9.92 -10.15 14.36
C GLU A 111 8.44 -10.59 14.38
N PRO A 112 8.14 -11.81 13.94
CA PRO A 112 6.77 -12.31 13.90
C PRO A 112 6.09 -12.27 15.27
N ALA A 113 4.95 -11.61 15.34
CA ALA A 113 4.16 -11.47 16.57
C ALA A 113 2.66 -11.56 16.29
N MET A 114 1.91 -11.96 17.33
CA MET A 114 0.44 -11.91 17.32
C MET A 114 -0.02 -10.54 17.82
N VAL A 115 -0.61 -9.76 16.93
CA VAL A 115 -1.01 -8.37 17.20
C VAL A 115 -2.47 -8.12 16.84
N ASP A 116 -3.07 -7.12 17.42
CA ASP A 116 -4.37 -6.59 17.00
C ASP A 116 -4.16 -5.57 15.89
N CYS A 117 -4.71 -5.86 14.71
CA CYS A 117 -4.54 -5.03 13.53
C CYS A 117 -5.85 -4.89 12.75
N THR A 118 -5.89 -3.88 11.90
CA THR A 118 -6.86 -3.80 10.81
C THR A 118 -6.12 -3.98 9.48
N VAL A 119 -6.64 -4.87 8.64
CA VAL A 119 -6.16 -5.08 7.28
C VAL A 119 -7.13 -4.48 6.28
N LEU A 120 -6.60 -3.95 5.19
CA LEU A 120 -7.35 -3.44 4.07
C LEU A 120 -6.82 -4.06 2.78
N PHE A 121 -7.69 -4.71 2.04
CA PHE A 121 -7.45 -5.16 0.68
C PHE A 121 -8.13 -4.18 -0.27
N ALA A 122 -7.41 -3.64 -1.23
CA ALA A 122 -7.95 -2.82 -2.30
C ALA A 122 -7.59 -3.44 -3.64
N ASP A 123 -8.56 -3.55 -4.55
CA ASP A 123 -8.37 -4.13 -5.88
C ASP A 123 -9.08 -3.29 -6.94
N ARG A 124 -8.44 -3.14 -8.10
CA ARG A 124 -8.99 -2.37 -9.21
C ARG A 124 -10.08 -3.18 -9.92
N ARG A 125 -11.22 -2.57 -10.17
CA ARG A 125 -12.30 -3.19 -10.91
C ARG A 125 -11.96 -3.32 -12.40
N GLY A 126 -12.20 -4.50 -12.97
CA GLY A 126 -12.16 -4.72 -14.43
C GLY A 126 -10.77 -4.89 -15.05
N HIS A 127 -9.70 -4.85 -14.28
CA HIS A 127 -8.32 -4.94 -14.80
C HIS A 127 -8.06 -6.24 -15.59
N SER A 128 -8.44 -7.39 -15.06
CA SER A 128 -8.26 -8.69 -15.72
C SER A 128 -8.91 -8.72 -17.11
N ARG A 129 -10.14 -8.19 -17.24
CA ARG A 129 -10.85 -8.13 -18.53
C ARG A 129 -10.13 -7.22 -19.54
N ILE A 130 -9.61 -6.08 -19.07
CA ILE A 130 -8.87 -5.16 -19.94
C ILE A 130 -7.59 -5.81 -20.47
N LEU A 131 -6.86 -6.56 -19.62
CA LEU A 131 -5.67 -7.30 -20.02
C LEU A 131 -5.99 -8.44 -20.99
N GLU A 132 -7.10 -9.17 -20.79
CA GLU A 132 -7.54 -10.22 -21.73
C GLU A 132 -7.90 -9.66 -23.11
N MET A 133 -8.35 -8.42 -23.17
CA MET A 133 -8.69 -7.75 -24.44
C MET A 133 -7.50 -7.13 -25.16
N ALA A 134 -6.39 -6.87 -24.45
CA ALA A 134 -5.17 -6.32 -25.02
C ALA A 134 -4.53 -7.33 -26.00
N ARG A 135 -4.22 -6.88 -27.22
CA ARG A 135 -3.71 -7.70 -28.32
C ARG A 135 -2.29 -7.38 -28.71
N THR A 136 -1.75 -6.27 -28.23
CA THR A 136 -0.40 -5.81 -28.53
C THR A 136 0.39 -5.59 -27.25
N ASP A 137 1.72 -5.74 -27.33
CA ASP A 137 2.63 -5.43 -26.23
C ASP A 137 2.49 -3.97 -25.76
N GLU A 138 2.22 -3.08 -26.70
CA GLU A 138 2.06 -1.65 -26.42
C GLU A 138 0.79 -1.37 -25.57
N GLU A 139 -0.31 -2.05 -25.85
CA GLU A 139 -1.53 -2.00 -25.05
C GLU A 139 -1.29 -2.56 -23.65
N ILE A 140 -0.59 -3.70 -23.51
CA ILE A 140 -0.24 -4.28 -22.21
C ILE A 140 0.63 -3.33 -21.40
N LEU A 141 1.65 -2.73 -22.01
CA LEU A 141 2.52 -1.76 -21.35
C LEU A 141 1.77 -0.47 -20.95
N ALA A 142 0.82 -0.03 -21.77
CA ALA A 142 -0.04 1.11 -21.43
C ALA A 142 -0.91 0.79 -20.20
N GLN A 143 -1.48 -0.41 -20.11
CA GLN A 143 -2.23 -0.86 -18.94
C GLN A 143 -1.36 -0.96 -17.69
N LEU A 144 -0.12 -1.44 -17.82
CA LEU A 144 0.81 -1.47 -16.68
C LEU A 144 1.11 -0.06 -16.15
N ARG A 145 1.33 0.92 -17.04
CA ARG A 145 1.55 2.33 -16.64
C ARG A 145 0.31 2.93 -15.96
N GLU A 146 -0.89 2.61 -16.45
CA GLU A 146 -2.12 3.08 -15.82
C GLU A 146 -2.32 2.41 -14.45
N ASN A 147 -2.03 1.12 -14.34
CA ASN A 147 -2.06 0.41 -13.07
C ASN A 147 -1.10 1.02 -12.04
N GLN A 148 0.12 1.39 -12.44
CA GLN A 148 1.07 2.08 -11.57
C GLN A 148 0.50 3.36 -10.97
N LYS A 149 -0.28 4.13 -11.74
CA LYS A 149 -0.92 5.36 -11.24
C LYS A 149 -2.02 5.06 -10.21
N VAL A 150 -2.83 4.02 -10.46
CA VAL A 150 -3.89 3.60 -9.53
C VAL A 150 -3.30 3.10 -8.22
N VAL A 151 -2.37 2.13 -8.31
CA VAL A 151 -1.68 1.57 -7.14
C VAL A 151 -0.91 2.66 -6.38
N GLY A 152 -0.26 3.59 -7.09
CA GLY A 152 0.43 4.71 -6.47
C GLY A 152 -0.49 5.62 -5.65
N ARG A 153 -1.74 5.85 -6.10
CA ARG A 153 -2.74 6.61 -5.33
C ARG A 153 -3.24 5.85 -4.12
N ILE A 154 -3.53 4.55 -4.28
CA ILE A 154 -3.90 3.68 -3.15
C ILE A 154 -2.81 3.76 -2.08
N THR A 155 -1.55 3.57 -2.49
CA THR A 155 -0.38 3.63 -1.61
C THR A 155 -0.26 4.98 -0.90
N GLN A 156 -0.42 6.08 -1.64
CA GLN A 156 -0.37 7.41 -1.04
C GLN A 156 -1.46 7.60 0.02
N LYS A 157 -2.70 7.14 -0.24
CA LYS A 157 -3.79 7.24 0.73
C LYS A 157 -3.55 6.37 1.97
N VAL A 158 -2.94 5.20 1.80
CA VAL A 158 -2.52 4.38 2.94
C VAL A 158 -1.48 5.12 3.79
N PHE A 159 -0.48 5.75 3.16
CA PHE A 159 0.56 6.51 3.88
C PHE A 159 0.04 7.79 4.52
N ASP A 160 -0.90 8.49 3.87
CA ASP A 160 -1.55 9.69 4.43
C ASP A 160 -2.27 9.40 5.76
N HIS A 161 -2.63 8.13 6.03
CA HIS A 161 -3.29 7.66 7.25
C HIS A 161 -2.44 6.67 8.05
N GLU A 162 -1.11 6.77 7.96
CA GLU A 162 -0.14 6.01 8.77
C GLU A 162 -0.21 4.48 8.58
N GLY A 163 -0.72 4.02 7.45
CA GLY A 163 -0.78 2.60 7.12
C GLY A 163 0.52 2.06 6.56
N VAL A 164 0.69 0.75 6.67
CA VAL A 164 1.81 -0.01 6.11
C VAL A 164 1.33 -0.83 4.93
N ILE A 165 1.93 -0.65 3.76
CA ILE A 165 1.75 -1.58 2.64
C ILE A 165 2.66 -2.78 2.88
N THR A 166 2.08 -3.98 2.88
CA THR A 166 2.82 -5.22 3.06
C THR A 166 2.99 -6.01 1.77
N ASP A 167 2.06 -5.86 0.83
CA ASP A 167 2.13 -6.57 -0.45
C ASP A 167 1.34 -5.83 -1.54
N PHE A 168 1.75 -6.06 -2.79
CA PHE A 168 1.02 -5.66 -3.98
C PHE A 168 0.62 -6.91 -4.77
N ALA A 169 -0.67 -7.12 -4.92
CA ALA A 169 -1.22 -8.25 -5.68
C ALA A 169 -1.73 -7.77 -7.03
N GLY A 170 -0.83 -7.72 -8.02
CA GLY A 170 -1.19 -7.29 -9.38
C GLY A 170 -1.63 -5.83 -9.43
N ASP A 171 -2.92 -5.60 -9.48
CA ASP A 171 -3.59 -4.29 -9.53
C ASP A 171 -4.17 -3.86 -8.16
N GLY A 172 -3.90 -4.64 -7.13
CA GLY A 172 -4.34 -4.40 -5.77
C GLY A 172 -3.21 -4.16 -4.78
N ALA A 173 -3.58 -3.79 -3.56
CA ALA A 173 -2.67 -3.61 -2.44
C ALA A 173 -3.25 -4.19 -1.16
N LEU A 174 -2.36 -4.74 -0.32
CA LEU A 174 -2.63 -5.12 1.05
C LEU A 174 -1.97 -4.10 1.98
N ALA A 175 -2.79 -3.45 2.77
CA ALA A 175 -2.36 -2.51 3.79
C ALA A 175 -2.79 -2.96 5.19
N LEU A 176 -2.05 -2.49 6.20
CA LEU A 176 -2.39 -2.79 7.58
C LEU A 176 -2.08 -1.61 8.50
N TRP A 177 -2.81 -1.55 9.63
CA TRP A 177 -2.65 -0.60 10.75
C TRP A 177 -2.60 -1.36 12.06
N GLY A 178 -1.85 -0.82 13.05
CA GLY A 178 -1.64 -1.44 14.35
C GLY A 178 -0.33 -2.24 14.44
N TRP A 179 0.57 -2.11 13.45
CA TRP A 179 1.90 -2.69 13.41
C TRP A 179 2.76 -1.94 12.36
N PRO A 180 4.07 -1.79 12.55
CA PRO A 180 4.93 -2.18 13.67
C PRO A 180 4.82 -1.24 14.87
N THR A 181 4.20 -0.10 14.71
CA THR A 181 3.94 0.87 15.78
C THR A 181 2.58 0.60 16.42
N TRP A 182 2.55 0.60 17.72
CA TRP A 182 1.31 0.43 18.47
C TRP A 182 0.58 1.76 18.57
N LEU A 183 -0.68 1.79 18.15
CA LEU A 183 -1.53 2.93 18.35
C LEU A 183 -2.10 2.89 19.76
N GLU A 184 -2.09 4.04 20.45
CA GLU A 184 -2.49 4.13 21.86
C GLU A 184 -3.96 3.75 22.08
N GLU A 185 -4.83 4.04 21.11
CA GLU A 185 -6.26 3.76 21.19
C GLU A 185 -6.62 2.56 20.30
N ALA A 186 -7.30 1.57 20.86
CA ALA A 186 -7.67 0.33 20.17
C ALA A 186 -8.63 0.53 18.98
N ASP A 187 -9.32 1.67 18.88
CA ASP A 187 -10.18 2.03 17.75
C ASP A 187 -9.49 2.90 16.69
N GLN A 188 -8.25 3.32 16.92
CA GLN A 188 -7.50 4.17 15.98
C GLN A 188 -7.19 3.44 14.67
N HIS A 189 -6.69 2.21 14.75
CA HIS A 189 -6.35 1.45 13.53
C HIS A 189 -7.56 1.14 12.62
N PRO A 190 -8.77 0.76 13.10
CA PRO A 190 -9.92 0.63 12.21
C PRO A 190 -10.42 2.00 11.70
N ARG A 191 -10.30 3.10 12.46
CA ARG A 191 -10.64 4.45 11.99
C ARG A 191 -9.77 4.88 10.82
N ASN A 192 -8.45 4.72 10.95
CA ASN A 192 -7.50 5.05 9.89
C ASN A 192 -7.76 4.21 8.63
N ALA A 193 -8.03 2.91 8.77
CA ALA A 193 -8.34 2.04 7.65
C ALA A 193 -9.63 2.46 6.90
N VAL A 194 -10.69 2.83 7.64
CA VAL A 194 -11.95 3.29 7.03
C VAL A 194 -11.77 4.64 6.36
N ALA A 195 -11.08 5.60 7.00
CA ALA A 195 -10.76 6.89 6.39
C ALA A 195 -9.92 6.71 5.10
N THR A 196 -8.99 5.76 5.11
CA THR A 196 -8.21 5.41 3.93
C THR A 196 -9.10 4.87 2.81
N ALA A 197 -10.04 3.98 3.11
CA ALA A 197 -10.96 3.43 2.11
C ALA A 197 -11.79 4.52 1.45
N GLU A 198 -12.35 5.46 2.22
CA GLU A 198 -13.06 6.63 1.70
C GLU A 198 -12.18 7.47 0.78
N ALA A 199 -10.96 7.78 1.24
CA ALA A 199 -10.00 8.58 0.49
C ALA A 199 -9.55 7.88 -0.81
N ILE A 200 -9.38 6.56 -0.81
CA ILE A 200 -9.08 5.77 -2.00
C ILE A 200 -10.23 5.88 -3.00
N VAL A 201 -11.46 5.58 -2.59
CA VAL A 201 -12.64 5.65 -3.46
C VAL A 201 -12.77 7.05 -4.05
N GLN A 202 -12.73 8.10 -3.22
CA GLN A 202 -12.82 9.49 -3.67
C GLN A 202 -11.73 9.86 -4.68
N SER A 203 -10.48 9.43 -4.45
CA SER A 203 -9.34 9.81 -5.30
C SER A 203 -9.36 9.15 -6.68
N LEU A 204 -10.10 8.07 -6.86
CA LEU A 204 -10.11 7.29 -8.10
C LEU A 204 -11.34 7.57 -8.96
N ILE A 205 -12.42 8.11 -8.40
CA ILE A 205 -13.70 8.30 -9.11
C ILE A 205 -13.59 9.26 -10.30
N ASP A 206 -12.77 10.30 -10.19
CA ASP A 206 -12.65 11.37 -11.17
C ASP A 206 -11.98 10.94 -12.49
N ARG A 207 -11.52 9.71 -12.61
CA ARG A 207 -10.66 9.29 -13.73
C ARG A 207 -11.11 8.07 -14.51
N VAL A 208 -12.09 7.35 -14.01
CA VAL A 208 -12.55 6.13 -14.67
C VAL A 208 -14.06 6.11 -14.64
N GLU A 209 -14.67 6.48 -15.74
CA GLU A 209 -16.11 6.30 -15.94
C GLU A 209 -16.37 4.79 -16.11
N TYR A 210 -16.78 4.14 -15.02
CA TYR A 210 -17.34 2.81 -15.08
C TYR A 210 -18.86 2.95 -15.00
N GLU A 211 -19.49 2.95 -16.16
CA GLU A 211 -20.94 2.78 -16.22
C GLU A 211 -21.30 1.30 -16.00
N SER A 212 -22.27 1.05 -15.14
CA SER A 212 -22.91 -0.27 -15.07
C SER A 212 -23.78 -0.50 -16.30
N GLU A 213 -24.18 -1.74 -16.54
CA GLU A 213 -25.15 -2.11 -17.59
C GLU A 213 -26.48 -1.33 -17.49
N HIS A 214 -26.72 -0.61 -16.39
CA HIS A 214 -27.92 0.18 -16.12
C HIS A 214 -27.65 1.70 -16.00
N GLY A 215 -26.53 2.20 -16.53
CA GLY A 215 -26.20 3.64 -16.50
C GLY A 215 -25.80 4.19 -15.14
N ARG A 216 -25.50 3.33 -14.17
CA ARG A 216 -25.07 3.73 -12.83
C ARG A 216 -23.55 3.82 -12.75
N LEU A 217 -23.05 4.89 -12.10
CA LEU A 217 -21.63 5.00 -11.80
C LEU A 217 -21.20 3.88 -10.82
N MET A 218 -20.13 3.20 -11.17
CA MET A 218 -19.52 2.15 -10.33
C MET A 218 -18.15 2.62 -9.85
N SER A 219 -17.84 2.40 -8.58
CA SER A 219 -16.48 2.69 -8.10
C SER A 219 -15.42 1.90 -8.87
N PRO A 220 -14.31 2.54 -9.29
CA PRO A 220 -13.21 1.85 -9.98
C PRO A 220 -12.39 0.93 -9.08
N VAL A 221 -12.67 0.91 -7.78
CA VAL A 221 -11.97 0.11 -6.78
C VAL A 221 -12.96 -0.60 -5.87
N ARG A 222 -12.57 -1.78 -5.39
CA ARG A 222 -13.22 -2.51 -4.30
C ARG A 222 -12.29 -2.58 -3.12
N VAL A 223 -12.84 -2.45 -1.93
CA VAL A 223 -12.10 -2.47 -0.67
C VAL A 223 -12.77 -3.42 0.31
N GLY A 224 -11.97 -4.31 0.91
CA GLY A 224 -12.38 -5.19 2.01
C GLY A 224 -11.57 -4.89 3.27
N ILE A 225 -12.23 -4.60 4.39
CA ILE A 225 -11.60 -4.26 5.67
C ILE A 225 -11.96 -5.30 6.71
N SER A 226 -10.96 -5.80 7.42
CA SER A 226 -11.16 -6.73 8.53
C SER A 226 -10.24 -6.41 9.69
N THR A 227 -10.75 -6.52 10.91
CA THR A 227 -10.03 -6.20 12.15
C THR A 227 -9.97 -7.40 13.05
N GLY A 228 -8.88 -7.57 13.75
CA GLY A 228 -8.74 -8.61 14.78
C GLY A 228 -7.30 -9.03 14.99
N ARG A 229 -7.13 -10.13 15.75
CA ARG A 229 -5.83 -10.66 16.09
C ARG A 229 -5.23 -11.46 14.94
N ILE A 230 -3.99 -11.11 14.54
CA ILE A 230 -3.33 -11.62 13.35
C ILE A 230 -1.83 -11.78 13.61
N ALA A 231 -1.22 -12.77 12.96
CA ALA A 231 0.23 -12.88 12.97
C ALA A 231 0.81 -11.99 11.86
N VAL A 232 1.72 -11.09 12.23
CA VAL A 232 2.43 -10.23 11.30
C VAL A 232 3.91 -10.16 11.64
N GLY A 233 4.76 -10.04 10.65
CA GLY A 233 6.19 -9.87 10.83
C GLY A 233 7.01 -10.27 9.62
N LYS A 234 8.30 -10.16 9.78
CA LYS A 234 9.32 -10.48 8.80
C LYS A 234 9.37 -11.97 8.54
N THR A 235 9.25 -12.38 7.30
CA THR A 235 9.25 -13.78 6.86
C THR A 235 10.17 -13.96 5.65
N GLY A 236 10.88 -15.08 5.58
CA GLY A 236 11.78 -15.44 4.49
C GLY A 236 13.23 -15.61 4.91
N PRO A 237 14.11 -16.01 3.98
CA PRO A 237 15.53 -16.18 4.26
C PRO A 237 16.24 -14.82 4.45
N ARG A 238 17.42 -14.85 5.07
CA ARG A 238 18.21 -13.62 5.34
C ARG A 238 18.46 -12.73 4.12
N GLN A 239 18.58 -13.34 2.94
CA GLN A 239 18.88 -12.64 1.67
C GLN A 239 17.65 -11.96 1.06
N GLN A 240 16.46 -12.46 1.39
CA GLN A 240 15.20 -11.95 0.83
C GLN A 240 14.06 -12.19 1.81
N TRP A 241 13.71 -11.18 2.57
CA TRP A 241 12.57 -11.21 3.47
C TRP A 241 11.50 -10.21 3.01
N HIS A 242 10.30 -10.43 3.45
CA HIS A 242 9.16 -9.54 3.25
C HIS A 242 8.29 -9.54 4.50
N ILE A 243 7.42 -8.57 4.63
CA ILE A 243 6.42 -8.56 5.69
C ILE A 243 5.27 -9.46 5.27
N SER A 244 4.95 -10.43 6.13
CA SER A 244 3.82 -11.33 5.91
C SER A 244 2.75 -11.12 6.95
N VAL A 245 1.51 -11.34 6.51
CA VAL A 245 0.31 -11.23 7.32
C VAL A 245 -0.45 -12.56 7.24
N PHE A 246 -0.61 -13.24 8.37
CA PHE A 246 -1.22 -14.56 8.44
C PHE A 246 -2.38 -14.62 9.43
N GLY A 247 -3.49 -15.20 9.01
CA GLY A 247 -4.62 -15.49 9.88
C GLY A 247 -5.96 -15.29 9.19
N SER A 248 -7.03 -15.69 9.90
CA SER A 248 -8.40 -15.60 9.41
C SER A 248 -8.83 -14.15 9.10
N VAL A 249 -8.28 -13.19 9.81
CA VAL A 249 -8.56 -11.75 9.60
C VAL A 249 -8.11 -11.30 8.21
N ALA A 250 -6.88 -11.64 7.79
CA ALA A 250 -6.38 -11.31 6.45
C ALA A 250 -7.21 -12.01 5.37
N ASN A 251 -7.49 -13.30 5.56
CA ASN A 251 -8.31 -14.08 4.64
C ASN A 251 -9.73 -13.49 4.51
N LEU A 252 -10.32 -13.04 5.62
CA LEU A 252 -11.63 -12.41 5.60
C LEU A 252 -11.59 -11.07 4.85
N GLY A 253 -10.58 -10.22 5.09
CA GLY A 253 -10.41 -8.95 4.38
C GLY A 253 -10.34 -9.15 2.85
N ALA A 254 -9.53 -10.11 2.39
CA ALA A 254 -9.44 -10.46 0.97
C ALA A 254 -10.76 -10.99 0.41
N ARG A 255 -11.55 -11.74 1.21
CA ARG A 255 -12.88 -12.22 0.81
C ARG A 255 -13.89 -11.09 0.73
N LEU A 256 -13.86 -10.14 1.67
CA LEU A 256 -14.75 -8.98 1.65
C LEU A 256 -14.54 -8.13 0.39
N GLU A 257 -13.27 -7.90 -0.01
CA GLU A 257 -12.99 -7.22 -1.27
C GLU A 257 -13.68 -7.91 -2.45
N ARG A 258 -13.58 -9.25 -2.56
CA ARG A 258 -14.21 -10.03 -3.64
C ARG A 258 -15.74 -10.00 -3.56
N ILE A 259 -16.30 -10.16 -2.35
CA ILE A 259 -17.75 -10.15 -2.09
C ILE A 259 -18.36 -8.77 -2.41
N ALA A 260 -17.60 -7.68 -2.28
CA ALA A 260 -18.04 -6.34 -2.65
C ALA A 260 -18.52 -6.25 -4.12
N LYS A 261 -18.04 -7.14 -4.99
CA LYS A 261 -18.52 -7.27 -6.37
C LYS A 261 -19.99 -7.69 -6.42
N GLU A 262 -20.40 -8.62 -5.58
CA GLU A 262 -21.77 -9.17 -5.58
C GLU A 262 -22.79 -8.14 -5.12
N PHE A 263 -22.44 -7.34 -4.12
CA PHE A 263 -23.27 -6.26 -3.61
C PHE A 263 -23.16 -4.97 -4.44
N LYS A 264 -22.22 -4.93 -5.39
CA LYS A 264 -21.90 -3.76 -6.21
C LYS A 264 -21.62 -2.48 -5.40
N VAL A 265 -21.02 -2.63 -4.24
CA VAL A 265 -20.56 -1.55 -3.36
C VAL A 265 -19.05 -1.43 -3.37
N PRO A 266 -18.50 -0.25 -3.08
CA PRO A 266 -17.05 -0.06 -3.09
C PRO A 266 -16.35 -0.61 -1.85
N VAL A 267 -16.97 -0.58 -0.66
CA VAL A 267 -16.31 -0.90 0.61
C VAL A 267 -17.15 -1.84 1.46
N LEU A 268 -16.56 -2.99 1.81
CA LEU A 268 -17.12 -3.92 2.80
C LEU A 268 -16.22 -4.04 4.03
N LEU A 269 -16.86 -4.21 5.19
CA LEU A 269 -16.21 -4.34 6.48
C LEU A 269 -16.67 -5.60 7.21
N SER A 270 -15.76 -6.20 7.99
CA SER A 270 -16.15 -7.23 8.95
C SER A 270 -16.92 -6.62 10.14
N GLY A 271 -17.79 -7.41 10.77
CA GLY A 271 -18.51 -6.98 11.96
C GLY A 271 -17.57 -6.58 13.11
N GLU A 272 -16.42 -7.24 13.24
CA GLU A 272 -15.42 -6.87 14.24
C GLU A 272 -14.83 -5.47 13.96
N THR A 273 -14.61 -5.10 12.70
CA THR A 273 -14.18 -3.73 12.35
C THR A 273 -15.20 -2.71 12.83
N VAL A 274 -16.47 -2.92 12.53
CA VAL A 274 -17.55 -2.00 12.93
C VAL A 274 -17.69 -1.94 14.44
N ASN A 275 -17.62 -3.07 15.15
CA ASN A 275 -17.70 -3.13 16.61
C ASN A 275 -16.54 -2.37 17.27
N ARG A 276 -15.32 -2.50 16.74
CA ARG A 276 -14.13 -1.83 17.28
C ARG A 276 -14.10 -0.35 16.98
N LEU A 277 -14.71 0.09 15.91
CA LEU A 277 -14.83 1.51 15.62
C LEU A 277 -15.49 2.28 16.76
N ARG A 278 -16.41 1.63 17.53
CA ARG A 278 -17.19 2.26 18.60
C ARG A 278 -17.55 3.69 18.20
N TRP A 279 -18.05 3.82 16.99
CA TRP A 279 -18.11 5.08 16.29
C TRP A 279 -18.80 6.13 17.16
N LYS A 280 -17.99 6.97 17.79
CA LYS A 280 -18.42 8.23 18.37
C LYS A 280 -17.88 9.31 17.47
N PRO A 281 -18.74 9.99 16.68
CA PRO A 281 -18.27 11.09 15.85
C PRO A 281 -17.51 12.09 16.73
N GLN A 282 -16.28 12.39 16.36
CA GLN A 282 -15.56 13.50 16.98
C GLN A 282 -16.01 14.81 16.32
N PRO A 283 -15.90 15.96 17.01
CA PRO A 283 -16.21 17.24 16.39
C PRO A 283 -15.39 17.43 15.11
N GLY A 284 -16.08 17.53 13.96
CA GLY A 284 -15.45 17.68 12.64
C GLY A 284 -15.37 16.39 11.81
N ASP A 285 -15.68 15.22 12.39
CA ASP A 285 -15.79 13.99 11.60
C ASP A 285 -17.00 14.02 10.68
N PRO A 286 -16.89 13.58 9.42
CA PRO A 286 -18.07 13.37 8.59
C PRO A 286 -18.91 12.25 9.19
N PRO A 287 -20.26 12.38 9.15
CA PRO A 287 -21.16 11.31 9.59
C PRO A 287 -20.93 10.09 8.70
N ARG A 288 -20.46 8.99 9.29
CA ARG A 288 -20.34 7.70 8.61
C ARG A 288 -21.51 6.80 8.97
N LEU A 289 -22.05 6.17 7.96
CA LEU A 289 -23.17 5.25 8.09
C LEU A 289 -22.70 3.85 7.68
N PHE A 290 -22.97 2.87 8.54
CA PHE A 290 -22.68 1.46 8.29
C PHE A 290 -23.99 0.70 8.23
N ARG A 291 -24.14 -0.19 7.24
CA ARG A 291 -25.33 -1.04 7.07
C ARG A 291 -24.93 -2.50 7.13
N LYS A 292 -25.51 -3.26 8.04
CA LYS A 292 -25.35 -4.71 8.09
C LYS A 292 -26.01 -5.35 6.87
N LEU A 293 -25.24 -6.06 6.04
CA LEU A 293 -25.75 -6.64 4.81
C LEU A 293 -26.27 -8.06 4.99
N CYS A 294 -25.51 -8.93 5.60
CA CYS A 294 -25.89 -10.32 5.86
C CYS A 294 -24.87 -11.02 6.78
N LEU A 295 -25.12 -12.31 7.04
CA LEU A 295 -24.15 -13.25 7.59
C LEU A 295 -23.56 -14.06 6.45
N ILE A 296 -22.24 -14.20 6.41
CA ILE A 296 -21.55 -15.06 5.44
C ILE A 296 -20.76 -16.13 6.15
N ARG A 297 -20.65 -17.30 5.53
CA ARG A 297 -19.68 -18.33 5.90
C ARG A 297 -18.75 -18.56 4.71
N PRO A 298 -17.59 -17.86 4.66
CA PRO A 298 -16.67 -18.01 3.55
C PRO A 298 -16.15 -19.45 3.44
N ALA A 299 -15.84 -19.92 2.24
CA ALA A 299 -15.28 -21.26 2.04
C ALA A 299 -13.99 -21.43 2.83
N GLY A 300 -13.92 -22.52 3.63
CA GLY A 300 -12.80 -22.81 4.53
C GLY A 300 -12.89 -22.16 5.92
N PHE A 301 -13.99 -21.45 6.23
CA PHE A 301 -14.26 -20.94 7.56
C PHE A 301 -15.35 -21.78 8.26
N GLU A 302 -15.17 -22.02 9.55
CA GLU A 302 -16.14 -22.75 10.36
C GLU A 302 -17.25 -21.85 10.90
N GLN A 303 -16.93 -20.57 11.11
CA GLN A 303 -17.83 -19.58 11.70
C GLN A 303 -18.45 -18.68 10.65
N SER A 304 -19.64 -18.17 10.95
CA SER A 304 -20.31 -17.13 10.17
C SER A 304 -19.93 -15.75 10.67
N TYR A 305 -19.77 -14.82 9.74
CA TYR A 305 -19.33 -13.46 10.01
C TYR A 305 -20.36 -12.47 9.52
N PRO A 306 -20.82 -11.51 10.35
CA PRO A 306 -21.60 -10.40 9.87
C PRO A 306 -20.72 -9.48 9.03
N ILE A 307 -21.26 -9.06 7.88
CA ILE A 307 -20.60 -8.11 6.99
C ILE A 307 -21.40 -6.84 6.87
N TYR A 308 -20.70 -5.75 6.70
CA TYR A 308 -21.26 -4.42 6.62
C TYR A 308 -20.75 -3.71 5.37
N GLU A 309 -21.56 -2.84 4.78
CA GLU A 309 -21.05 -1.82 3.87
C GLU A 309 -20.76 -0.52 4.63
N LEU A 310 -19.77 0.22 4.15
CA LEU A 310 -19.66 1.64 4.39
C LEU A 310 -20.57 2.34 3.37
N VAL A 311 -21.64 2.95 3.84
CA VAL A 311 -22.57 3.64 2.96
C VAL A 311 -21.89 4.87 2.38
N LEU A 312 -21.68 4.85 1.08
CA LEU A 312 -21.13 5.97 0.33
C LEU A 312 -22.16 6.55 -0.64
N PRO A 313 -22.01 7.83 -1.03
CA PRO A 313 -22.87 8.46 -2.02
C PRO A 313 -22.88 7.73 -3.37
N LEU A 314 -23.95 7.89 -4.14
CA LEU A 314 -24.10 7.31 -5.49
C LEU A 314 -22.99 7.79 -6.43
N GLU A 315 -22.57 9.04 -6.30
CA GLU A 315 -21.47 9.65 -7.08
C GLU A 315 -20.12 8.97 -6.84
N LEU A 316 -19.97 8.26 -5.71
CA LEU A 316 -18.81 7.45 -5.40
C LEU A 316 -19.02 5.96 -5.72
N GLY A 317 -20.11 5.62 -6.41
CA GLY A 317 -20.47 4.23 -6.71
C GLY A 317 -20.96 3.46 -5.48
N GLY A 318 -21.33 4.15 -4.40
CA GLY A 318 -21.93 3.59 -3.20
C GLY A 318 -23.44 3.34 -3.37
N SER A 319 -24.11 2.84 -2.33
CA SER A 319 -25.57 2.61 -2.34
C SER A 319 -26.38 3.90 -2.27
N GLY A 320 -25.81 4.98 -1.73
CA GLY A 320 -26.53 6.24 -1.50
C GLY A 320 -27.63 6.14 -0.45
N ALA A 321 -27.65 5.07 0.34
CA ALA A 321 -28.71 4.83 1.32
C ALA A 321 -28.72 5.91 2.42
N THR A 322 -29.89 6.35 2.80
CA THR A 322 -30.09 7.22 3.97
C THR A 322 -30.13 6.41 5.26
N ALA A 323 -30.05 7.07 6.42
CA ALA A 323 -30.22 6.39 7.71
C ALA A 323 -31.58 5.68 7.82
N GLN A 324 -32.62 6.22 7.20
CA GLN A 324 -33.93 5.58 7.13
C GLN A 324 -33.88 4.31 6.27
N ASP A 325 -33.23 4.36 5.10
CA ASP A 325 -33.10 3.19 4.22
C ASP A 325 -32.29 2.07 4.91
N VAL A 326 -31.23 2.43 5.65
CA VAL A 326 -30.48 1.47 6.46
C VAL A 326 -31.36 0.79 7.50
N SER A 327 -32.19 1.56 8.21
CA SER A 327 -33.13 0.99 9.21
C SER A 327 -34.13 0.04 8.57
N VAL A 328 -34.71 0.41 7.42
CA VAL A 328 -35.65 -0.47 6.68
C VAL A 328 -34.96 -1.74 6.21
N TYR A 329 -33.75 -1.61 5.65
CA TYR A 329 -32.97 -2.77 5.20
C TYR A 329 -32.63 -3.72 6.34
N GLU A 330 -32.21 -3.22 7.50
CA GLU A 330 -31.85 -4.05 8.65
C GLU A 330 -33.09 -4.75 9.24
N HIS A 331 -34.27 -4.12 9.25
CA HIS A 331 -35.54 -4.80 9.59
C HIS A 331 -35.87 -5.91 8.57
N ALA A 332 -35.67 -5.63 7.27
CA ALA A 332 -35.86 -6.65 6.23
C ALA A 332 -34.88 -7.83 6.40
N LEU A 333 -33.63 -7.54 6.78
CA LEU A 333 -32.64 -8.58 7.09
C LEU A 333 -33.05 -9.41 8.32
N ASP A 334 -33.59 -8.79 9.36
CA ASP A 334 -34.10 -9.49 10.53
C ASP A 334 -35.28 -10.42 10.15
N ALA A 335 -36.23 -9.95 9.32
CA ALA A 335 -37.29 -10.77 8.74
C ALA A 335 -36.72 -11.94 7.91
N PHE A 336 -35.70 -11.69 7.09
CA PHE A 336 -34.99 -12.70 6.32
C PHE A 336 -34.39 -13.80 7.20
N LEU A 337 -33.72 -13.40 8.29
CA LEU A 337 -33.08 -14.34 9.23
C LEU A 337 -34.07 -15.25 9.96
N VAL A 338 -35.30 -14.77 10.20
CA VAL A 338 -36.38 -15.59 10.78
C VAL A 338 -37.30 -16.24 9.73
N GLN A 339 -36.91 -16.19 8.45
CA GLN A 339 -37.59 -16.81 7.32
C GLN A 339 -38.99 -16.22 7.03
N SER A 340 -39.24 -14.99 7.46
CA SER A 340 -40.44 -14.19 7.10
C SER A 340 -40.26 -13.57 5.72
N TRP A 341 -40.23 -14.40 4.68
CA TRP A 341 -39.88 -14.00 3.31
C TRP A 341 -40.77 -12.89 2.74
N ASP A 342 -42.08 -13.00 2.93
CA ASP A 342 -43.03 -11.99 2.38
C ASP A 342 -42.83 -10.63 3.06
N GLU A 343 -42.64 -10.58 4.38
CA GLU A 343 -42.32 -9.37 5.11
C GLU A 343 -41.01 -8.74 4.64
N CYS A 344 -39.96 -9.57 4.50
CA CYS A 344 -38.69 -9.14 3.99
C CYS A 344 -38.80 -8.51 2.60
N ILE A 345 -39.52 -9.17 1.69
CA ILE A 345 -39.76 -8.72 0.31
C ILE A 345 -40.53 -7.39 0.30
N ASP A 346 -41.60 -7.26 1.12
CA ASP A 346 -42.41 -6.04 1.18
C ASP A 346 -41.58 -4.84 1.69
N LEU A 347 -40.75 -5.04 2.73
CA LEU A 347 -39.82 -4.01 3.22
C LEU A 347 -38.82 -3.59 2.16
N LEU A 348 -38.15 -4.55 1.51
CA LEU A 348 -37.13 -4.26 0.51
C LEU A 348 -37.66 -3.54 -0.72
N LYS A 349 -38.89 -3.79 -1.13
CA LYS A 349 -39.56 -3.08 -2.23
C LYS A 349 -39.83 -1.60 -1.96
N THR A 350 -39.75 -1.16 -0.71
CA THR A 350 -39.88 0.26 -0.35
C THR A 350 -38.59 1.04 -0.53
N LEU A 351 -37.45 0.34 -0.67
CA LEU A 351 -36.14 0.95 -0.84
C LEU A 351 -35.89 1.41 -2.28
N PRO A 352 -35.01 2.39 -2.50
CA PRO A 352 -34.71 2.88 -3.84
C PRO A 352 -34.21 1.77 -4.79
N GLU A 353 -34.66 1.80 -6.06
CA GLU A 353 -34.23 0.83 -7.08
C GLU A 353 -32.70 0.85 -7.31
N ALA A 354 -32.05 1.97 -7.04
CA ALA A 354 -30.61 2.13 -7.14
C ALA A 354 -29.85 1.43 -5.99
N ASP A 355 -30.53 0.95 -4.95
CA ASP A 355 -29.92 0.27 -3.81
C ASP A 355 -29.61 -1.18 -4.18
N GLU A 356 -28.42 -1.43 -4.71
CA GLU A 356 -27.97 -2.75 -5.16
C GLU A 356 -27.94 -3.81 -4.04
N PRO A 357 -27.49 -3.53 -2.80
CA PRO A 357 -27.65 -4.45 -1.69
C PRO A 357 -29.10 -4.85 -1.41
N ALA A 358 -30.04 -3.91 -1.49
CA ALA A 358 -31.45 -4.21 -1.28
C ALA A 358 -31.99 -5.13 -2.38
N ARG A 359 -31.65 -4.88 -3.63
CA ARG A 359 -31.97 -5.75 -4.76
C ARG A 359 -31.38 -7.14 -4.59
N TRP A 360 -30.12 -7.21 -4.20
CA TRP A 360 -29.45 -8.47 -3.99
C TRP A 360 -30.14 -9.33 -2.89
N LEU A 361 -30.55 -8.72 -1.76
CA LEU A 361 -31.26 -9.41 -0.70
C LEU A 361 -32.68 -9.80 -1.13
N LEU A 362 -33.35 -8.93 -1.91
CA LEU A 362 -34.69 -9.18 -2.49
C LEU A 362 -34.66 -10.45 -3.37
N ASP A 363 -33.69 -10.56 -4.29
CA ASP A 363 -33.53 -11.72 -5.15
C ASP A 363 -33.31 -13.01 -4.33
N ARG A 364 -32.60 -12.92 -3.21
CA ARG A 364 -32.40 -14.05 -2.29
C ARG A 364 -33.65 -14.42 -1.52
N ALA A 365 -34.41 -13.43 -1.04
CA ALA A 365 -35.68 -13.67 -0.35
C ALA A 365 -36.70 -14.32 -1.29
N ASP A 366 -36.82 -13.86 -2.53
CA ASP A 366 -37.66 -14.46 -3.54
C ASP A 366 -37.25 -15.91 -3.86
N LEU A 367 -35.92 -16.17 -3.97
CA LEU A 367 -35.41 -17.53 -4.19
C LEU A 367 -35.76 -18.45 -3.01
N TYR A 368 -35.54 -17.99 -1.77
CA TYR A 368 -35.76 -18.81 -0.57
C TYR A 368 -37.23 -18.98 -0.24
N ARG A 369 -38.09 -18.05 -0.62
CA ARG A 369 -39.54 -18.23 -0.58
C ARG A 369 -39.98 -19.40 -1.45
N LEU A 370 -39.39 -19.56 -2.67
CA LEU A 370 -39.69 -20.65 -3.59
C LEU A 370 -38.98 -21.96 -3.22
N ARG A 371 -37.78 -21.88 -2.65
CA ARG A 371 -36.93 -23.01 -2.27
C ARG A 371 -36.33 -22.73 -0.90
N PRO A 372 -37.07 -23.01 0.19
CA PRO A 372 -36.61 -22.74 1.55
C PRO A 372 -35.27 -23.44 1.84
N PRO A 373 -34.40 -22.84 2.63
CA PRO A 373 -33.16 -23.47 3.07
C PRO A 373 -33.43 -24.69 3.94
N GLU A 374 -32.42 -25.54 4.10
CA GLU A 374 -32.47 -26.76 4.91
C GLU A 374 -32.87 -26.46 6.37
N PRO A 375 -33.54 -27.40 7.07
CA PRO A 375 -33.82 -27.26 8.48
C PRO A 375 -32.54 -27.04 9.30
N GLY A 376 -32.56 -26.04 10.18
CA GLY A 376 -31.39 -25.63 10.97
C GLY A 376 -30.49 -24.62 10.30
N TRP A 377 -30.89 -24.07 9.16
CA TRP A 377 -30.17 -22.94 8.56
C TRP A 377 -30.11 -21.74 9.53
N GLY A 378 -28.91 -21.25 9.78
CA GLY A 378 -28.60 -20.18 10.74
C GLY A 378 -28.63 -18.76 10.18
N GLY A 379 -29.19 -18.56 8.98
CA GLY A 379 -29.23 -17.23 8.32
C GLY A 379 -27.99 -16.89 7.51
N GLU A 380 -26.97 -17.75 7.55
CA GLU A 380 -25.76 -17.52 6.76
C GLU A 380 -25.99 -17.82 5.28
N ILE A 381 -25.41 -16.97 4.46
CA ILE A 381 -25.35 -17.19 3.03
C ILE A 381 -24.04 -17.90 2.72
N ALA A 382 -24.11 -19.17 2.32
CA ALA A 382 -22.96 -19.93 1.89
C ALA A 382 -22.26 -19.14 0.77
N SER A 383 -20.96 -18.91 0.94
CA SER A 383 -20.18 -18.05 0.06
C SER A 383 -20.48 -18.33 -1.41
N LEU A 384 -20.84 -17.30 -2.12
CA LEU A 384 -21.04 -17.29 -3.56
C LEU A 384 -19.76 -17.56 -4.35
N MET A 385 -18.63 -17.80 -3.66
CA MET A 385 -17.32 -18.00 -4.28
C MET A 385 -16.73 -19.37 -3.89
N LYS A 386 -16.73 -20.23 -4.87
CA LYS A 386 -15.90 -21.43 -4.89
C LYS A 386 -14.43 -21.07 -5.06
#